data_5410f11a1c853da729d94af05155e61f
#
_entry.id   5410f11a1c853da729d94af05155e61f
#
_cell.length_a   1.000
_cell.length_b   1.000
_cell.length_c   1.000
_cell.angle_alpha   90.00
_cell.angle_beta   90.00
_cell.angle_gamma   90.00
#
_symmetry.space_group_name_H-M   'P 1'
#
loop_
_entity.id
_entity.type
_entity.pdbx_description
1 polymer ?
#
loop_
_entity_poly.entity_id
_entity_poly.type
_entity_poly.pdbx_seq_one_letter_code
_entity_poly.pdbx_strand_id
1 'polypeptide(L)'
;MKERDITLGMIEHATQLQFYPQDGLYDIARGLDYKVARLYTIPKDEQPKLKMDVAVERWANTDEERNIRIDLMRIYEKPEGDMSLLATNMKYISDTKAKLESKGFTIGPASHFEPFFGNTILQVIMLLGICSACVLYISLVYPSLSNKNSIFY
;
A
#
# COMPACT_ATOMS: atom_id res chain seq x y z
N MET A 1 1.04 5.26 23.66
CA MET A 1 0.58 4.52 22.46
C MET A 1 1.20 3.13 22.36
N LYS A 2 2.49 2.92 22.69
CA LYS A 2 3.11 1.58 22.66
C LYS A 2 2.49 0.56 23.63
N GLU A 3 1.85 1.00 24.73
CA GLU A 3 1.17 0.12 25.70
C GLU A 3 -0.17 -0.45 25.17
N ARG A 4 -0.70 0.08 24.10
CA ARG A 4 -1.89 -0.42 23.43
C ARG A 4 -1.49 -0.95 22.08
N ASP A 5 -1.94 -2.13 21.74
CA ASP A 5 -1.69 -2.72 20.42
C ASP A 5 -2.54 -1.99 19.38
N ILE A 6 -2.01 -0.88 18.85
CA ILE A 6 -2.69 0.00 17.91
C ILE A 6 -2.00 -0.12 16.56
N THR A 7 -2.76 -0.43 15.53
CA THR A 7 -2.35 -0.34 14.12
C THR A 7 -2.75 1.01 13.55
N LEU A 8 -1.80 1.73 12.98
CA LEU A 8 -2.05 3.01 12.31
C LEU A 8 -2.52 2.77 10.87
N GLY A 9 -3.73 3.25 10.53
CA GLY A 9 -4.20 3.28 9.15
C GLY A 9 -3.62 4.48 8.41
N MET A 10 -2.87 4.24 7.33
CA MET A 10 -2.35 5.30 6.46
C MET A 10 -3.18 5.38 5.19
N ILE A 11 -3.90 6.50 5.00
CA ILE A 11 -4.81 6.70 3.87
C ILE A 11 -4.01 6.86 2.58
N GLU A 12 -4.31 6.03 1.60
CA GLU A 12 -3.71 6.12 0.27
C GLU A 12 -4.18 7.39 -0.46
N HIS A 13 -3.24 8.11 -1.05
CA HIS A 13 -3.55 9.28 -1.90
C HIS A 13 -4.17 8.83 -3.24
N ALA A 14 -4.97 9.69 -3.86
CA ALA A 14 -5.63 9.41 -5.14
C ALA A 14 -4.65 9.05 -6.27
N THR A 15 -3.40 9.52 -6.21
CA THR A 15 -2.34 9.16 -7.16
C THR A 15 -1.76 7.77 -6.95
N GLN A 16 -2.09 7.10 -5.84
CA GLN A 16 -1.60 5.77 -5.45
C GLN A 16 -0.07 5.68 -5.20
N LEU A 17 0.65 6.77 -5.37
CA LEU A 17 2.12 6.83 -5.24
C LEU A 17 2.58 7.19 -3.83
N GLN A 18 1.69 7.72 -3.01
CA GLN A 18 1.98 8.20 -1.66
C GLN A 18 0.76 8.12 -0.77
N PHE A 19 0.94 8.36 0.52
CA PHE A 19 -0.15 8.55 1.47
C PHE A 19 -0.58 10.02 1.51
N TYR A 20 -1.81 10.27 1.93
CA TYR A 20 -2.25 11.65 2.18
C TYR A 20 -1.33 12.32 3.19
N PRO A 21 -0.74 13.48 2.85
CA PRO A 21 0.15 14.19 3.75
C PRO A 21 -0.63 14.67 4.98
N GLN A 22 -0.14 14.30 6.15
CA GLN A 22 -0.63 14.74 7.45
C GLN A 22 0.56 15.07 8.32
N ASP A 23 0.50 16.19 9.04
CA ASP A 23 1.58 16.59 9.94
C ASP A 23 1.81 15.52 11.01
N GLY A 24 3.06 15.11 11.17
CA GLY A 24 3.46 14.10 12.15
C GLY A 24 3.10 12.65 11.81
N LEU A 25 2.49 12.36 10.63
CA LEU A 25 2.09 11.00 10.26
C LEU A 25 3.25 10.00 10.32
N TYR A 26 4.38 10.37 9.73
CA TYR A 26 5.57 9.51 9.71
C TYR A 26 6.27 9.41 11.07
N ASP A 27 6.17 10.45 11.90
CA ASP A 27 6.71 10.41 13.27
C ASP A 27 5.88 9.48 14.16
N ILE A 28 4.55 9.49 13.99
CA ILE A 28 3.65 8.54 14.66
C ILE A 28 3.95 7.11 14.17
N ALA A 29 4.08 6.90 12.87
CA ALA A 29 4.40 5.59 12.32
C ALA A 29 5.72 5.04 12.88
N ARG A 30 6.76 5.87 12.93
CA ARG A 30 8.05 5.53 13.55
C ARG A 30 7.91 5.24 15.04
N GLY A 31 7.12 6.04 15.76
CA GLY A 31 6.84 5.83 17.19
C GLY A 31 6.08 4.55 17.50
N LEU A 32 5.38 3.98 16.53
CA LEU A 32 4.69 2.70 16.59
C LEU A 32 5.53 1.52 16.05
N ASP A 33 6.83 1.72 15.83
CA ASP A 33 7.72 0.73 15.21
C ASP A 33 7.19 0.22 13.86
N TYR A 34 6.56 1.15 13.08
CA TYR A 34 5.94 0.89 11.77
C TYR A 34 4.79 -0.14 11.79
N LYS A 35 4.07 -0.28 12.91
CA LYS A 35 2.78 -0.99 12.93
C LYS A 35 1.73 -0.18 12.17
N VAL A 36 1.82 -0.24 10.85
CA VAL A 36 0.98 0.53 9.93
C VAL A 36 0.28 -0.40 8.96
N ALA A 37 -0.91 -0.03 8.55
CA ALA A 37 -1.67 -0.71 7.51
C ALA A 37 -2.14 0.30 6.46
N ARG A 38 -2.11 -0.10 5.20
CA ARG A 38 -2.63 0.72 4.12
C ARG A 38 -4.15 0.77 4.20
N LEU A 39 -4.69 1.98 4.21
CA LEU A 39 -6.11 2.27 4.28
C LEU A 39 -6.58 2.88 2.96
N TYR A 40 -7.68 2.39 2.45
CA TYR A 40 -8.35 2.94 1.28
C TYR A 40 -9.74 3.46 1.63
N THR A 41 -10.20 4.46 0.91
CA THR A 41 -11.56 4.97 0.95
C THR A 41 -11.97 5.46 -0.43
N ILE A 42 -13.19 5.16 -0.85
CA ILE A 42 -13.76 5.78 -2.06
C ILE A 42 -14.01 7.26 -1.76
N PRO A 43 -13.56 8.19 -2.64
CA PRO A 43 -13.78 9.63 -2.43
C PRO A 43 -15.26 9.98 -2.22
N LYS A 44 -15.52 10.96 -1.34
CA LYS A 44 -16.88 11.35 -0.95
C LYS A 44 -17.72 11.84 -2.13
N ASP A 45 -17.12 12.50 -3.07
CA ASP A 45 -17.74 13.06 -4.27
C ASP A 45 -17.97 12.02 -5.37
N GLU A 46 -17.29 10.89 -5.29
CA GLU A 46 -17.35 9.80 -6.25
C GLU A 46 -18.37 8.72 -5.84
N GLN A 47 -18.37 8.31 -4.59
CA GLN A 47 -19.22 7.22 -4.09
C GLN A 47 -20.71 7.37 -4.47
N PRO A 48 -21.38 8.56 -4.34
CA PRO A 48 -22.78 8.69 -4.70
C PRO A 48 -23.09 8.51 -6.19
N LYS A 49 -22.06 8.56 -7.04
CA LYS A 49 -22.18 8.38 -8.51
C LYS A 49 -21.97 6.94 -8.94
N LEU A 50 -21.45 6.10 -8.04
CA LEU A 50 -21.21 4.69 -8.31
C LEU A 50 -22.46 3.87 -8.01
N LYS A 51 -22.78 2.93 -8.89
CA LYS A 51 -23.72 1.87 -8.58
C LYS A 51 -23.11 0.98 -7.49
N MET A 52 -23.95 0.37 -6.67
CA MET A 52 -23.48 -0.45 -5.54
C MET A 52 -22.61 -1.61 -5.98
N ASP A 53 -22.99 -2.31 -7.04
CA ASP A 53 -22.23 -3.42 -7.61
C ASP A 53 -20.82 -2.99 -8.08
N VAL A 54 -20.71 -1.82 -8.72
CA VAL A 54 -19.43 -1.23 -9.13
C VAL A 54 -18.58 -0.85 -7.92
N ALA A 55 -19.20 -0.30 -6.88
CA ALA A 55 -18.48 0.03 -5.65
C ALA A 55 -17.96 -1.21 -4.94
N VAL A 56 -18.75 -2.28 -4.87
CA VAL A 56 -18.34 -3.58 -4.29
C VAL A 56 -17.16 -4.19 -5.06
N GLU A 57 -17.24 -4.20 -6.39
CA GLU A 57 -16.14 -4.71 -7.23
C GLU A 57 -14.86 -3.87 -7.07
N ARG A 58 -15.01 -2.56 -6.94
CA ARG A 58 -13.88 -1.64 -6.73
C ARG A 58 -13.15 -1.90 -5.42
N TRP A 59 -13.87 -2.17 -4.31
CA TRP A 59 -13.25 -2.56 -3.04
C TRP A 59 -12.40 -3.81 -3.23
N ALA A 60 -13.00 -4.87 -3.76
CA ALA A 60 -12.34 -6.15 -3.92
C ALA A 60 -11.10 -6.09 -4.84
N ASN A 61 -11.15 -5.32 -5.92
CA ASN A 61 -10.01 -5.15 -6.82
C ASN A 61 -8.92 -4.28 -6.18
N THR A 62 -9.30 -3.25 -5.43
CA THR A 62 -8.35 -2.37 -4.75
C THR A 62 -7.56 -3.13 -3.68
N ASP A 63 -8.22 -3.97 -2.90
CA ASP A 63 -7.59 -4.78 -1.87
C ASP A 63 -6.61 -5.80 -2.46
N GLU A 64 -7.02 -6.45 -3.54
CA GLU A 64 -6.18 -7.43 -4.24
C GLU A 64 -4.94 -6.78 -4.89
N GLU A 65 -5.14 -5.70 -5.64
CA GLU A 65 -4.07 -5.09 -6.42
C GLU A 65 -3.10 -4.26 -5.59
N ARG A 66 -3.57 -3.64 -4.50
CA ARG A 66 -2.81 -2.64 -3.75
C ARG A 66 -2.47 -3.03 -2.32
N ASN A 67 -2.78 -4.26 -1.92
CA ASN A 67 -2.54 -4.77 -0.58
C ASN A 67 -3.16 -3.86 0.50
N ILE A 68 -4.39 -3.42 0.28
CA ILE A 68 -5.16 -2.69 1.28
C ILE A 68 -5.50 -3.65 2.42
N ARG A 69 -5.48 -3.14 3.64
CA ARG A 69 -5.76 -3.91 4.85
C ARG A 69 -6.83 -3.28 5.72
N ILE A 70 -7.21 -2.05 5.41
CA ILE A 70 -8.27 -1.32 6.12
C ILE A 70 -9.13 -0.62 5.08
N ASP A 71 -10.43 -0.89 5.10
CA ASP A 71 -11.43 -0.24 4.27
C ASP A 71 -12.22 0.76 5.09
N LEU A 72 -12.08 2.05 4.77
CA LEU A 72 -12.91 3.08 5.36
C LEU A 72 -14.14 3.29 4.48
N MET A 73 -15.15 2.43 4.67
CA MET A 73 -16.40 2.48 3.92
C MET A 73 -17.28 3.63 4.38
N ARG A 74 -17.70 4.46 3.43
CA ARG A 74 -18.73 5.48 3.67
C ARG A 74 -20.08 4.89 3.40
N ILE A 75 -21.06 5.24 4.23
CA ILE A 75 -22.46 4.83 4.02
C ILE A 75 -23.08 5.65 2.90
N TYR A 76 -24.03 5.04 2.17
CA TYR A 76 -24.89 5.76 1.24
C TYR A 76 -25.88 6.62 2.00
N GLU A 77 -26.10 7.84 1.51
CA GLU A 77 -27.05 8.81 2.10
C GLU A 77 -28.47 8.67 1.51
N LYS A 78 -28.60 7.92 0.41
CA LYS A 78 -29.89 7.67 -0.26
C LYS A 78 -30.12 6.17 -0.38
N PRO A 79 -31.37 5.71 -0.25
CA PRO A 79 -31.72 4.32 -0.46
C PRO A 79 -31.56 3.93 -1.94
N GLU A 80 -31.29 2.64 -2.20
CA GLU A 80 -31.26 2.07 -3.53
C GLU A 80 -32.57 1.35 -3.85
N GLY A 81 -33.25 1.80 -4.90
CA GLY A 81 -34.54 1.23 -5.30
C GLY A 81 -35.61 1.35 -4.20
N ASP A 82 -36.33 0.26 -3.96
CA ASP A 82 -37.40 0.20 -2.96
C ASP A 82 -36.90 -0.18 -1.55
N MET A 83 -35.59 -0.28 -1.34
CA MET A 83 -35.02 -0.64 -0.03
C MET A 83 -35.02 0.55 0.91
N SER A 84 -35.09 0.28 2.23
CA SER A 84 -34.79 1.30 3.22
C SER A 84 -33.29 1.69 3.18
N LEU A 85 -32.96 2.88 3.67
CA LEU A 85 -31.57 3.34 3.75
C LEU A 85 -30.70 2.37 4.58
N LEU A 86 -31.22 1.83 5.66
CA LEU A 86 -30.54 0.85 6.48
C LEU A 86 -30.29 -0.45 5.69
N ALA A 87 -31.31 -0.96 4.99
CA ALA A 87 -31.19 -2.16 4.18
C ALA A 87 -30.16 -1.98 3.05
N THR A 88 -30.16 -0.81 2.39
CA THR A 88 -29.17 -0.45 1.38
C THR A 88 -27.74 -0.54 1.93
N ASN A 89 -27.48 0.08 3.06
CA ASN A 89 -26.15 0.08 3.65
C ASN A 89 -25.71 -1.29 4.19
N MET A 90 -26.65 -2.02 4.80
CA MET A 90 -26.37 -3.39 5.25
C MET A 90 -26.04 -4.31 4.07
N LYS A 91 -26.79 -4.20 2.97
CA LYS A 91 -26.51 -4.93 1.74
C LYS A 91 -25.14 -4.59 1.19
N TYR A 92 -24.82 -3.30 1.10
CA TYR A 92 -23.50 -2.84 0.61
C TYR A 92 -22.35 -3.44 1.40
N ILE A 93 -22.40 -3.40 2.73
CA ILE A 93 -21.36 -3.98 3.60
C ILE A 93 -21.29 -5.50 3.43
N SER A 94 -22.46 -6.16 3.39
CA SER A 94 -22.54 -7.61 3.25
C SER A 94 -21.99 -8.10 1.90
N ASP A 95 -22.36 -7.43 0.81
CA ASP A 95 -21.91 -7.78 -0.53
C ASP A 95 -20.40 -7.55 -0.69
N THR A 96 -19.87 -6.44 -0.13
CA THR A 96 -18.43 -6.18 -0.11
C THR A 96 -17.69 -7.27 0.66
N LYS A 97 -18.17 -7.62 1.88
CA LYS A 97 -17.60 -8.71 2.67
C LYS A 97 -17.60 -10.04 1.89
N ALA A 98 -18.74 -10.43 1.34
CA ALA A 98 -18.86 -11.67 0.58
C ALA A 98 -17.92 -11.70 -0.64
N LYS A 99 -17.77 -10.56 -1.32
CA LYS A 99 -16.88 -10.43 -2.47
C LYS A 99 -15.41 -10.59 -2.06
N LEU A 100 -14.99 -9.95 -0.97
CA LEU A 100 -13.63 -10.08 -0.42
C LEU A 100 -13.34 -11.53 0.01
N GLU A 101 -14.28 -12.16 0.73
CA GLU A 101 -14.15 -13.56 1.15
C GLU A 101 -14.06 -14.50 -0.06
N SER A 102 -14.80 -14.24 -1.14
CA SER A 102 -14.71 -15.03 -2.38
C SER A 102 -13.35 -14.91 -3.08
N LYS A 103 -12.62 -13.82 -2.85
CA LYS A 103 -11.23 -13.64 -3.32
C LYS A 103 -10.18 -14.17 -2.34
N GLY A 104 -10.58 -14.80 -1.25
CA GLY A 104 -9.70 -15.43 -0.27
C GLY A 104 -9.24 -14.51 0.86
N PHE A 105 -9.81 -13.32 1.00
CA PHE A 105 -9.54 -12.45 2.14
C PHE A 105 -10.28 -12.91 3.39
N THR A 106 -9.66 -12.70 4.54
CA THR A 106 -10.29 -12.94 5.84
C THR A 106 -10.60 -11.60 6.49
N ILE A 107 -11.85 -11.38 6.86
CA ILE A 107 -12.28 -10.15 7.53
C ILE A 107 -12.01 -10.26 9.04
N GLY A 108 -11.23 -9.33 9.57
CA GLY A 108 -10.81 -9.32 10.97
C GLY A 108 -9.93 -8.13 11.30
N PRO A 109 -9.18 -8.18 12.40
CA PRO A 109 -8.19 -7.16 12.74
C PRO A 109 -7.15 -7.01 11.63
N ALA A 110 -6.83 -5.77 11.26
CA ALA A 110 -5.85 -5.49 10.22
C ALA A 110 -4.46 -5.99 10.64
N SER A 111 -3.86 -6.84 9.81
CA SER A 111 -2.47 -7.27 10.00
C SER A 111 -1.50 -6.18 9.52
N HIS A 112 -0.33 -6.15 10.12
CA HIS A 112 0.81 -5.34 9.69
C HIS A 112 1.98 -6.26 9.34
N PHE A 113 2.90 -5.77 8.52
CA PHE A 113 4.12 -6.49 8.22
C PHE A 113 5.08 -6.40 9.40
N GLU A 114 5.75 -7.50 9.72
CA GLU A 114 6.86 -7.48 10.66
C GLU A 114 7.99 -6.59 10.12
N PRO A 115 8.66 -5.82 11.00
CA PRO A 115 9.78 -5.00 10.59
C PRO A 115 10.88 -5.85 9.97
N PHE A 116 11.24 -5.56 8.72
CA PHE A 116 12.32 -6.24 8.03
C PHE A 116 13.60 -5.40 8.10
N PHE A 117 14.59 -5.92 8.79
CA PHE A 117 15.94 -5.35 8.81
C PHE A 117 16.84 -6.21 7.95
N GLY A 118 17.30 -5.66 6.84
CA GLY A 118 18.23 -6.37 5.95
C GLY A 118 19.51 -6.76 6.67
N ASN A 119 20.00 -7.98 6.43
CA ASN A 119 21.29 -8.43 6.95
C ASN A 119 22.41 -7.54 6.41
N THR A 120 23.26 -6.98 7.29
CA THR A 120 24.34 -6.07 6.92
C THR A 120 25.32 -6.69 5.91
N ILE A 121 25.61 -8.00 6.06
CA ILE A 121 26.49 -8.72 5.12
C ILE A 121 25.87 -8.73 3.72
N LEU A 122 24.57 -9.01 3.62
CA LEU A 122 23.86 -9.00 2.35
C LEU A 122 23.83 -7.60 1.73
N GLN A 123 23.66 -6.56 2.53
CA GLN A 123 23.73 -5.16 2.06
C GLN A 123 25.11 -4.83 1.50
N VAL A 124 26.20 -5.27 2.14
CA VAL A 124 27.57 -5.08 1.65
C VAL A 124 27.78 -5.82 0.33
N ILE A 125 27.32 -7.07 0.22
CA ILE A 125 27.43 -7.84 -1.03
C ILE A 125 26.66 -7.16 -2.17
N MET A 126 25.45 -6.68 -1.90
CA MET A 126 24.65 -5.92 -2.88
C MET A 126 25.36 -4.64 -3.31
N LEU A 127 25.95 -3.90 -2.37
CA LEU A 127 26.68 -2.67 -2.67
C LEU A 127 27.91 -2.96 -3.55
N LEU A 128 28.68 -4.01 -3.24
CA LEU A 128 29.81 -4.44 -4.06
C LEU A 128 29.36 -4.83 -5.49
N GLY A 129 28.23 -5.51 -5.62
CA GLY A 129 27.63 -5.84 -6.92
C GLY A 129 27.29 -4.58 -7.73
N ILE A 130 26.66 -3.60 -7.09
CA ILE A 130 26.33 -2.31 -7.73
C ILE A 130 27.61 -1.57 -8.17
N CYS A 131 28.60 -1.46 -7.28
CA CYS A 131 29.86 -0.80 -7.59
C CYS A 131 30.57 -1.49 -8.77
N SER A 132 30.60 -2.82 -8.79
CA SER A 132 31.19 -3.59 -9.89
C SER A 132 30.47 -3.35 -11.21
N ALA A 133 29.15 -3.34 -11.20
CA ALA A 133 28.34 -3.02 -12.39
C ALA A 133 28.62 -1.59 -12.90
N CYS A 134 28.72 -0.61 -12.00
CA CYS A 134 29.07 0.77 -12.36
C CYS A 134 30.47 0.85 -13.01
N VAL A 135 31.47 0.17 -12.46
CA VAL A 135 32.85 0.13 -13.03
C VAL A 135 32.83 -0.49 -14.42
N LEU A 136 32.15 -1.62 -14.60
CA LEU A 136 31.99 -2.26 -15.90
C LEU A 136 31.28 -1.35 -16.90
N TYR A 137 30.22 -0.70 -16.50
CA TYR A 137 29.49 0.24 -17.35
C TYR A 137 30.37 1.42 -17.78
N ILE A 138 31.10 2.04 -16.84
CA ILE A 138 32.03 3.15 -17.13
C ILE A 138 33.15 2.68 -18.08
N SER A 139 33.70 1.52 -17.86
CA SER A 139 34.78 0.98 -18.74
C SER A 139 34.28 0.68 -20.15
N LEU A 140 32.99 0.35 -20.30
CA LEU A 140 32.37 0.08 -21.60
C LEU A 140 32.07 1.38 -22.36
N VAL A 141 31.57 2.40 -21.65
CA VAL A 141 31.23 3.71 -22.23
C VAL A 141 32.47 4.56 -22.51
N TYR A 142 33.49 4.43 -21.65
CA TYR A 142 34.78 5.17 -21.77
C TYR A 142 35.96 4.22 -21.85
N PRO A 143 36.19 3.53 -23.00
CA PRO A 143 37.32 2.58 -23.15
C PRO A 143 38.68 3.21 -22.94
N SER A 144 38.81 4.53 -23.16
CA SER A 144 40.03 5.29 -22.93
C SER A 144 40.47 5.34 -21.47
N LEU A 145 39.57 5.16 -20.51
CA LEU A 145 39.91 5.08 -19.10
C LEU A 145 40.47 3.71 -18.70
N SER A 146 40.05 2.64 -19.38
CA SER A 146 40.53 1.27 -19.18
C SER A 146 41.91 1.04 -19.80
N ASN A 147 42.25 1.76 -20.87
CA ASN A 147 43.48 1.52 -21.64
C ASN A 147 44.70 2.30 -21.12
N LYS A 148 44.56 3.16 -20.10
CA LYS A 148 45.69 3.91 -19.53
C LYS A 148 46.60 3.07 -18.63
N ASN A 149 46.21 1.86 -18.23
CA ASN A 149 47.01 0.98 -17.40
C ASN A 149 47.88 0.01 -18.19
N SER A 150 47.91 0.09 -19.54
CA SER A 150 48.74 -0.76 -20.39
C SER A 150 50.11 -0.13 -20.77
N ILE A 151 50.52 0.97 -20.12
CA ILE A 151 51.79 1.68 -20.45
C ILE A 151 52.88 1.42 -19.37
N PHE A 152 52.70 0.46 -18.51
CA PHE A 152 53.71 0.02 -17.56
C PHE A 152 54.01 -1.49 -17.74
N TYR A 153 54.63 -1.82 -18.89
CA TYR A 153 55.46 -3.00 -19.08
C TYR A 153 56.61 -2.62 -20.01
#